data_40eba1d58b739200790aa3c5bb650ee0
#
_entry.id   40eba1d58b739200790aa3c5bb650ee0
#
_cell.length_a   1.000
_cell.length_b   1.000
_cell.length_c   1.000
_cell.angle_alpha   90.00
_cell.angle_beta   90.00
_cell.angle_gamma   90.00
#
_symmetry.space_group_name_H-M   'P 1'
#
loop_
_entity.id
_entity.type
_entity.pdbx_description
1 polymer ?
#
loop_
_entity_poly.entity_id
_entity_poly.type
_entity_poly.pdbx_seq_one_letter_code
_entity_poly.pdbx_strand_id
1 'polypeptide(L)'
;MEIIASGCSFTAGDELIELIPGYLNSGPNDELSSKHTKQMGKFWNNDRGRYNEILEQQKERAWPAKLQELDNSFEVQNVAQGGISNEEICWRVLKQISRNFRKPDLVIIMLTAPVRFGHGFHSEKTPYNFRSYLPSQPSWLQDLLAEPNDYDNLWRTHNTISGTKRLLESRGIKCLIVDSGMCAFSVDDTKKRDLELYKLLDVKVNFGDLLIEHKDKHTRLPGSHPTEQMHEIFAKEVYKCMM
;
A
#
# COMPACT_ATOMS: atom_id res chain seq x y z
N MET A 1 16.84 -1.85 -15.26
CA MET A 1 16.47 -2.73 -14.11
C MET A 1 14.95 -2.83 -14.05
N GLU A 2 14.42 -4.06 -14.10
CA GLU A 2 12.97 -4.31 -13.99
C GLU A 2 12.54 -4.38 -12.52
N ILE A 3 11.57 -3.56 -12.12
CA ILE A 3 11.10 -3.44 -10.74
C ILE A 3 9.59 -3.69 -10.69
N ILE A 4 9.14 -4.51 -9.75
CA ILE A 4 7.71 -4.60 -9.40
C ILE A 4 7.49 -3.94 -8.05
N ALA A 5 6.62 -2.92 -8.00
CA ALA A 5 6.19 -2.28 -6.77
C ALA A 5 4.75 -2.69 -6.44
N SER A 6 4.52 -3.16 -5.22
CA SER A 6 3.19 -3.54 -4.73
C SER A 6 2.96 -2.96 -3.32
N GLY A 7 1.72 -2.65 -3.02
CA GLY A 7 1.34 -2.05 -1.74
C GLY A 7 -0.14 -1.67 -1.70
N CYS A 8 -0.49 -0.92 -0.68
CA CYS A 8 -1.84 -0.40 -0.45
C CYS A 8 -2.11 0.90 -1.23
N SER A 9 -3.08 1.68 -0.76
CA SER A 9 -3.47 2.98 -1.32
C SER A 9 -2.31 3.97 -1.48
N PHE A 10 -1.32 3.97 -0.59
CA PHE A 10 -0.14 4.83 -0.70
C PHE A 10 0.73 4.48 -1.91
N THR A 11 0.88 3.21 -2.22
CA THR A 11 1.61 2.77 -3.44
C THR A 11 0.75 2.93 -4.69
N ALA A 12 -0.56 2.77 -4.58
CA ALA A 12 -1.49 3.00 -5.68
C ALA A 12 -1.66 4.49 -6.03
N GLY A 13 -1.30 5.40 -5.11
CA GLY A 13 -1.45 6.84 -5.29
C GLY A 13 -2.89 7.33 -5.14
N ASP A 14 -3.69 6.64 -4.31
CA ASP A 14 -5.08 7.03 -4.08
C ASP A 14 -5.17 8.52 -3.70
N GLU A 15 -6.18 9.20 -4.23
CA GLU A 15 -6.45 10.65 -4.04
C GLU A 15 -5.50 11.62 -4.78
N LEU A 16 -4.50 11.17 -5.52
CA LEU A 16 -3.58 12.07 -6.26
C LEU A 16 -4.19 12.73 -7.51
N ILE A 17 -5.48 12.56 -7.76
CA ILE A 17 -6.21 13.20 -8.87
C ILE A 17 -7.28 14.15 -8.34
N GLU A 18 -7.31 15.37 -8.87
CA GLU A 18 -8.29 16.36 -8.49
C GLU A 18 -9.65 16.09 -9.14
N LEU A 19 -10.51 15.37 -8.42
CA LEU A 19 -11.91 15.13 -8.83
C LEU A 19 -12.86 16.21 -8.28
N ILE A 20 -12.42 16.93 -7.27
CA ILE A 20 -13.16 18.01 -6.59
C ILE A 20 -12.25 19.24 -6.59
N PRO A 21 -12.72 20.40 -7.04
CA PRO A 21 -11.91 21.63 -7.08
C PRO A 21 -11.27 21.95 -5.72
N GLY A 22 -9.97 22.22 -5.72
CA GLY A 22 -9.19 22.56 -4.54
C GLY A 22 -8.79 21.36 -3.65
N TYR A 23 -9.14 20.13 -4.06
CA TYR A 23 -8.85 18.93 -3.27
C TYR A 23 -7.35 18.74 -3.00
N LEU A 24 -6.53 18.82 -4.03
CA LEU A 24 -5.09 18.60 -3.92
C LEU A 24 -4.35 19.67 -3.10
N ASN A 25 -4.95 20.85 -2.95
CA ASN A 25 -4.36 21.97 -2.21
C ASN A 25 -4.92 22.09 -0.78
N SER A 26 -5.84 21.23 -0.40
CA SER A 26 -6.41 21.19 0.96
C SER A 26 -5.67 20.15 1.81
N GLY A 27 -5.47 20.47 3.10
CA GLY A 27 -5.08 19.49 4.11
C GLY A 27 -6.22 18.54 4.47
N PRO A 28 -6.06 17.71 5.51
CA PRO A 28 -7.08 16.78 5.97
C PRO A 28 -8.44 17.44 6.15
N ASN A 29 -9.46 16.93 5.46
CA ASN A 29 -10.80 17.51 5.42
C ASN A 29 -11.85 16.44 5.09
N ASP A 30 -12.64 16.03 6.08
CA ASP A 30 -13.60 14.93 5.96
C ASP A 30 -14.71 15.23 4.92
N GLU A 31 -15.12 16.47 4.77
CA GLU A 31 -16.16 16.84 3.79
C GLU A 31 -15.64 16.67 2.36
N LEU A 32 -14.45 17.17 2.07
CA LEU A 32 -13.83 17.02 0.75
C LEU A 32 -13.49 15.53 0.47
N SER A 33 -12.98 14.81 1.46
CA SER A 33 -12.74 13.36 1.36
C SER A 33 -14.02 12.59 1.05
N SER A 34 -15.13 12.90 1.74
CA SER A 34 -16.43 12.29 1.47
C SER A 34 -16.94 12.59 0.05
N LYS A 35 -16.77 13.83 -0.43
CA LYS A 35 -17.15 14.22 -1.80
C LYS A 35 -16.32 13.46 -2.85
N HIS A 36 -14.99 13.36 -2.64
CA HIS A 36 -14.09 12.62 -3.51
C HIS A 36 -14.48 11.15 -3.59
N THR A 37 -14.67 10.50 -2.43
CA THR A 37 -15.09 9.09 -2.35
C THR A 37 -16.42 8.84 -3.05
N LYS A 38 -17.42 9.74 -2.87
CA LYS A 38 -18.69 9.64 -3.59
C LYS A 38 -18.53 9.77 -5.10
N GLN A 39 -17.63 10.63 -5.56
CA GLN A 39 -17.36 10.80 -6.99
C GLN A 39 -16.68 9.57 -7.58
N MET A 40 -15.70 9.00 -6.89
CA MET A 40 -15.08 7.72 -7.27
C MET A 40 -16.11 6.59 -7.33
N GLY A 41 -17.01 6.52 -6.34
CA GLY A 41 -18.11 5.54 -6.33
C GLY A 41 -19.08 5.68 -7.51
N LYS A 42 -19.35 6.90 -7.98
CA LYS A 42 -20.15 7.13 -9.18
C LYS A 42 -19.47 6.56 -10.44
N PHE A 43 -18.17 6.81 -10.62
CA PHE A 43 -17.43 6.23 -11.75
C PHE A 43 -17.37 4.71 -11.66
N TRP A 44 -17.11 4.16 -10.46
CA TRP A 44 -17.13 2.71 -10.24
C TRP A 44 -18.44 2.06 -10.67
N ASN A 45 -19.59 2.67 -10.38
CA ASN A 45 -20.90 2.09 -10.67
C ASN A 45 -21.39 2.36 -12.09
N ASN A 46 -21.05 3.51 -12.68
CA ASN A 46 -21.68 3.99 -13.91
C ASN A 46 -20.72 4.15 -15.09
N ASP A 47 -19.41 4.25 -14.84
CA ASP A 47 -18.38 4.47 -15.87
C ASP A 47 -17.06 3.82 -15.48
N ARG A 48 -16.96 2.51 -15.67
CA ARG A 48 -15.76 1.72 -15.39
C ARG A 48 -14.55 2.15 -16.20
N GLY A 49 -14.74 2.63 -17.42
CA GLY A 49 -13.66 3.14 -18.27
C GLY A 49 -12.99 4.32 -17.58
N ARG A 50 -13.77 5.33 -17.21
CA ARG A 50 -13.27 6.52 -16.50
C ARG A 50 -12.68 6.20 -15.14
N TYR A 51 -13.29 5.25 -14.41
CA TYR A 51 -12.73 4.80 -13.14
C TYR A 51 -11.31 4.23 -13.30
N ASN A 52 -11.12 3.35 -14.29
CA ASN A 52 -9.81 2.75 -14.55
C ASN A 52 -8.77 3.79 -15.03
N GLU A 53 -9.17 4.74 -15.88
CA GLU A 53 -8.30 5.85 -16.29
C GLU A 53 -7.80 6.66 -15.07
N ILE A 54 -8.69 6.98 -14.13
CA ILE A 54 -8.33 7.70 -12.90
C ILE A 54 -7.31 6.89 -12.08
N LEU A 55 -7.53 5.58 -11.92
CA LEU A 55 -6.58 4.73 -11.19
C LEU A 55 -5.20 4.70 -11.84
N GLU A 56 -5.11 4.63 -13.17
CA GLU A 56 -3.82 4.67 -13.85
C GLU A 56 -3.16 6.06 -13.72
N GLN A 57 -3.90 7.16 -13.87
CA GLN A 57 -3.37 8.51 -13.63
C GLN A 57 -2.87 8.71 -12.18
N GLN A 58 -3.53 8.10 -11.19
CA GLN A 58 -3.06 8.12 -9.81
C GLN A 58 -1.71 7.39 -9.66
N LYS A 59 -1.55 6.24 -10.31
CA LYS A 59 -0.31 5.47 -10.28
C LYS A 59 0.87 6.23 -10.91
N GLU A 60 0.62 7.02 -11.96
CA GLU A 60 1.63 7.87 -12.61
C GLU A 60 2.19 8.97 -11.69
N ARG A 61 1.46 9.32 -10.63
CA ARG A 61 1.86 10.33 -9.62
C ARG A 61 2.38 9.72 -8.33
N ALA A 62 2.22 8.41 -8.15
CA ALA A 62 2.63 7.70 -6.96
C ALA A 62 4.15 7.47 -6.93
N TRP A 63 4.70 7.15 -5.76
CA TRP A 63 6.13 6.97 -5.57
C TRP A 63 6.80 5.96 -6.52
N PRO A 64 6.15 4.87 -7.00
CA PRO A 64 6.80 3.99 -7.96
C PRO A 64 7.13 4.68 -9.29
N ALA A 65 6.23 5.54 -9.79
CA ALA A 65 6.49 6.34 -10.98
C ALA A 65 7.60 7.39 -10.71
N LYS A 66 7.56 8.03 -9.53
CA LYS A 66 8.63 8.96 -9.11
C LYS A 66 9.98 8.26 -8.98
N LEU A 67 10.02 7.00 -8.57
CA LEU A 67 11.24 6.21 -8.56
C LEU A 67 11.81 5.99 -9.96
N GLN A 68 10.95 5.73 -10.95
CA GLN A 68 11.36 5.62 -12.36
C GLN A 68 11.88 6.96 -12.92
N GLU A 69 11.31 8.09 -12.50
CA GLU A 69 11.78 9.43 -12.87
C GLU A 69 13.20 9.74 -12.35
N LEU A 70 13.63 9.13 -11.23
CA LEU A 70 14.98 9.31 -10.67
C LEU A 70 16.07 8.62 -11.47
N ASP A 71 15.74 7.53 -12.17
CA ASP A 71 16.67 6.80 -13.02
C ASP A 71 15.93 6.16 -14.21
N ASN A 72 16.13 6.73 -15.38
CA ASN A 72 15.51 6.29 -16.65
C ASN A 72 15.89 4.86 -17.07
N SER A 73 16.87 4.23 -16.42
CA SER A 73 17.19 2.81 -16.63
C SER A 73 16.23 1.86 -15.89
N PHE A 74 15.35 2.40 -15.05
CA PHE A 74 14.34 1.61 -14.31
C PHE A 74 13.07 1.48 -15.15
N GLU A 75 12.53 0.27 -15.17
CA GLU A 75 11.20 -0.03 -15.66
C GLU A 75 10.36 -0.49 -14.44
N VAL A 76 9.48 0.39 -13.95
CA VAL A 76 8.73 0.15 -12.71
C VAL A 76 7.28 -0.20 -13.00
N GLN A 77 6.88 -1.42 -12.64
CA GLN A 77 5.48 -1.87 -12.72
C GLN A 77 4.80 -1.69 -11.36
N ASN A 78 3.84 -0.77 -11.29
CA ASN A 78 3.03 -0.56 -10.09
C ASN A 78 1.80 -1.45 -10.10
N VAL A 79 1.82 -2.55 -9.33
CA VAL A 79 0.72 -3.51 -9.21
C VAL A 79 -0.13 -3.31 -7.94
N ALA A 80 0.05 -2.20 -7.26
CA ALA A 80 -0.66 -1.85 -6.05
C ALA A 80 -2.15 -1.61 -6.26
N GLN A 81 -2.90 -1.72 -5.17
CA GLN A 81 -4.32 -1.38 -5.13
C GLN A 81 -4.70 -0.84 -3.75
N GLY A 82 -5.57 0.16 -3.71
CA GLY A 82 -6.09 0.69 -2.46
C GLY A 82 -6.89 -0.33 -1.65
N GLY A 83 -6.76 -0.25 -0.34
CA GLY A 83 -7.57 -1.02 0.60
C GLY A 83 -7.23 -2.50 0.76
N ILE A 84 -6.18 -3.02 0.16
CA ILE A 84 -5.80 -4.44 0.23
C ILE A 84 -4.98 -4.80 1.48
N SER A 85 -4.95 -6.09 1.80
CA SER A 85 -4.16 -6.68 2.89
C SER A 85 -2.73 -7.01 2.48
N ASN A 86 -1.87 -7.34 3.45
CA ASN A 86 -0.50 -7.76 3.18
C ASN A 86 -0.43 -9.08 2.38
N GLU A 87 -1.39 -9.99 2.57
CA GLU A 87 -1.51 -11.23 1.80
C GLU A 87 -1.84 -10.93 0.32
N GLU A 88 -2.79 -10.04 0.08
CA GLU A 88 -3.16 -9.64 -1.29
C GLU A 88 -2.01 -8.89 -1.99
N ILE A 89 -1.26 -8.06 -1.27
CA ILE A 89 -0.06 -7.40 -1.78
C ILE A 89 0.94 -8.45 -2.28
N CYS A 90 1.25 -9.46 -1.47
CA CYS A 90 2.16 -10.55 -1.85
C CYS A 90 1.62 -11.37 -3.02
N TRP A 91 0.33 -11.71 -3.00
CA TRP A 91 -0.30 -12.45 -4.09
C TRP A 91 -0.20 -11.70 -5.44
N ARG A 92 -0.42 -10.40 -5.45
CA ARG A 92 -0.28 -9.56 -6.66
C ARG A 92 1.13 -9.58 -7.23
N VAL A 93 2.14 -9.51 -6.37
CA VAL A 93 3.53 -9.67 -6.77
C VAL A 93 3.75 -11.03 -7.45
N LEU A 94 3.36 -12.12 -6.78
CA LEU A 94 3.56 -13.48 -7.31
C LEU A 94 2.77 -13.71 -8.60
N LYS A 95 1.54 -13.19 -8.68
CA LYS A 95 0.72 -13.24 -9.89
C LYS A 95 1.36 -12.48 -11.04
N GLN A 96 1.91 -11.29 -10.78
CA GLN A 96 2.58 -10.50 -11.82
C GLN A 96 3.83 -11.23 -12.33
N ILE A 97 4.66 -11.77 -11.43
CA ILE A 97 5.84 -12.55 -11.80
C ILE A 97 5.45 -13.78 -12.62
N SER A 98 4.35 -14.47 -12.27
CA SER A 98 3.89 -15.66 -13.02
C SER A 98 3.37 -15.34 -14.43
N ARG A 99 2.99 -14.09 -14.69
CA ARG A 99 2.50 -13.62 -16.00
C ARG A 99 3.58 -13.01 -16.87
N ASN A 100 4.65 -12.52 -16.25
CA ASN A 100 5.76 -11.89 -16.97
C ASN A 100 6.68 -12.95 -17.57
N PHE A 101 7.04 -12.76 -18.84
CA PHE A 101 8.08 -13.59 -19.51
C PHE A 101 9.48 -13.30 -18.97
N ARG A 102 9.69 -12.13 -18.37
CA ARG A 102 10.98 -11.72 -17.79
C ARG A 102 10.90 -11.74 -16.27
N LYS A 103 11.99 -12.15 -15.66
CA LYS A 103 12.18 -12.13 -14.20
C LYS A 103 12.52 -10.71 -13.78
N PRO A 104 11.82 -10.08 -12.83
CA PRO A 104 12.21 -8.77 -12.31
C PRO A 104 13.54 -8.87 -11.55
N ASP A 105 14.28 -7.79 -11.55
CA ASP A 105 15.53 -7.65 -10.78
C ASP A 105 15.23 -7.39 -9.30
N LEU A 106 14.17 -6.62 -9.05
CA LEU A 106 13.78 -6.17 -7.72
C LEU A 106 12.26 -6.19 -7.56
N VAL A 107 11.81 -6.61 -6.39
CA VAL A 107 10.43 -6.45 -5.90
C VAL A 107 10.45 -5.52 -4.69
N ILE A 108 9.58 -4.51 -4.66
CA ILE A 108 9.39 -3.63 -3.52
C ILE A 108 7.98 -3.87 -2.98
N ILE A 109 7.90 -4.28 -1.72
CA ILE A 109 6.63 -4.55 -1.03
C ILE A 109 6.42 -3.48 0.04
N MET A 110 5.35 -2.68 -0.11
CA MET A 110 4.94 -1.73 0.91
C MET A 110 3.88 -2.36 1.82
N LEU A 111 4.22 -2.46 3.09
CA LEU A 111 3.33 -2.98 4.13
C LEU A 111 2.13 -2.06 4.36
N THR A 112 1.02 -2.65 4.74
CA THR A 112 -0.18 -1.98 5.24
C THR A 112 -0.53 -2.46 6.66
N ALA A 113 -1.60 -1.94 7.25
CA ALA A 113 -2.04 -2.33 8.59
C ALA A 113 -2.22 -3.86 8.71
N PRO A 114 -1.63 -4.50 9.71
CA PRO A 114 -1.72 -5.95 9.92
C PRO A 114 -3.13 -6.48 10.13
N VAL A 115 -4.04 -5.64 10.67
CA VAL A 115 -5.46 -5.95 10.87
C VAL A 115 -6.24 -6.16 9.58
N ARG A 116 -5.70 -5.76 8.43
CA ARG A 116 -6.29 -6.07 7.13
C ARG A 116 -5.93 -7.50 6.75
N PHE A 117 -6.91 -8.33 6.47
CA PHE A 117 -6.65 -9.67 5.94
C PHE A 117 -7.52 -9.96 4.72
N GLY A 118 -6.92 -10.70 3.78
CA GLY A 118 -7.61 -11.23 2.63
C GLY A 118 -8.29 -12.53 2.98
N HIS A 119 -9.58 -12.67 2.72
CA HIS A 119 -10.24 -13.96 2.80
C HIS A 119 -10.14 -14.64 1.43
N GLY A 120 -9.62 -15.88 1.41
CA GLY A 120 -9.29 -16.63 0.19
C GLY A 120 -10.48 -17.08 -0.66
N PHE A 121 -11.62 -16.40 -0.59
CA PHE A 121 -12.70 -16.57 -1.55
C PHE A 121 -12.41 -15.76 -2.81
N HIS A 122 -11.53 -16.29 -3.64
CA HIS A 122 -11.33 -15.80 -4.99
C HIS A 122 -12.56 -16.10 -5.85
N SER A 123 -13.55 -15.21 -5.83
CA SER A 123 -14.29 -15.01 -7.07
C SER A 123 -13.42 -14.08 -7.93
N GLU A 124 -13.20 -14.40 -9.19
CA GLU A 124 -12.44 -13.56 -10.13
C GLU A 124 -12.95 -12.12 -10.23
N LYS A 125 -14.08 -11.80 -9.60
CA LYS A 125 -14.80 -10.53 -9.72
C LYS A 125 -14.62 -9.58 -8.55
N THR A 126 -14.30 -10.03 -7.33
CA THR A 126 -14.06 -9.11 -6.19
C THR A 126 -13.24 -9.81 -5.11
N PRO A 127 -11.98 -9.41 -4.86
CA PRO A 127 -11.32 -9.78 -3.61
C PRO A 127 -12.04 -9.05 -2.47
N TYR A 128 -12.70 -9.79 -1.59
CA TYR A 128 -13.23 -9.20 -0.36
C TYR A 128 -12.06 -8.93 0.59
N ASN A 129 -11.66 -7.66 0.65
CA ASN A 129 -10.76 -7.19 1.69
C ASN A 129 -11.61 -6.83 2.91
N PHE A 130 -11.48 -7.61 3.97
CA PHE A 130 -12.13 -7.30 5.22
C PHE A 130 -11.26 -6.32 6.02
N ARG A 131 -11.87 -5.22 6.42
CA ARG A 131 -11.30 -4.29 7.38
C ARG A 131 -12.05 -4.49 8.69
N SER A 132 -11.35 -4.91 9.74
CA SER A 132 -11.93 -5.20 11.05
C SER A 132 -12.76 -4.06 11.66
N TYR A 133 -12.54 -2.82 11.22
CA TYR A 133 -13.14 -1.62 11.76
C TYR A 133 -14.30 -1.03 10.95
N LEU A 134 -14.81 -1.73 9.92
CA LEU A 134 -15.93 -1.20 9.13
C LEU A 134 -17.28 -1.66 9.70
N PRO A 135 -18.14 -0.73 10.19
CA PRO A 135 -19.44 -1.06 10.77
C PRO A 135 -20.42 -1.77 9.83
N SER A 136 -20.17 -1.68 8.53
CA SER A 136 -21.01 -2.26 7.47
C SER A 136 -20.75 -3.75 7.19
N GLN A 137 -19.87 -4.39 7.96
CA GLN A 137 -19.58 -5.80 7.77
C GLN A 137 -20.66 -6.70 8.38
N PRO A 138 -20.88 -7.90 7.81
CA PRO A 138 -21.81 -8.88 8.39
C PRO A 138 -21.46 -9.19 9.85
N SER A 139 -22.50 -9.39 10.71
CA SER A 139 -22.31 -9.63 12.15
C SER A 139 -21.39 -10.81 12.45
N TRP A 140 -21.52 -11.92 11.72
CA TRP A 140 -20.65 -13.10 11.90
C TRP A 140 -19.17 -12.78 11.66
N LEU A 141 -18.89 -11.80 10.78
CA LEU A 141 -17.52 -11.37 10.52
C LEU A 141 -17.04 -10.40 11.60
N GLN A 142 -17.95 -9.55 12.12
CA GLN A 142 -17.63 -8.69 13.27
C GLN A 142 -17.30 -9.56 14.49
N ASP A 143 -18.03 -10.64 14.73
CA ASP A 143 -17.76 -11.59 15.81
C ASP A 143 -16.40 -12.29 15.63
N LEU A 144 -16.07 -12.70 14.40
CA LEU A 144 -14.77 -13.29 14.06
C LEU A 144 -13.61 -12.30 14.24
N LEU A 145 -13.89 -11.00 14.11
CA LEU A 145 -12.93 -9.91 14.22
C LEU A 145 -12.94 -9.22 15.58
N ALA A 146 -13.90 -9.56 16.46
CA ALA A 146 -14.15 -8.89 17.74
C ALA A 146 -13.02 -9.05 18.76
N GLU A 147 -12.12 -10.02 18.55
CA GLU A 147 -10.88 -10.15 19.32
C GLU A 147 -9.65 -10.12 18.38
N PRO A 148 -9.34 -8.97 17.75
CA PRO A 148 -8.10 -8.87 17.04
C PRO A 148 -6.95 -8.92 18.05
N ASN A 149 -6.34 -10.06 18.20
CA ASN A 149 -5.04 -10.12 18.83
C ASN A 149 -4.07 -9.46 17.84
N ASP A 150 -3.67 -8.23 18.11
CA ASP A 150 -2.75 -7.46 17.25
C ASP A 150 -1.47 -8.25 16.97
N TYR A 151 -1.04 -9.06 17.95
CA TYR A 151 0.09 -9.96 17.79
C TYR A 151 -0.15 -11.02 16.70
N ASP A 152 -1.32 -11.66 16.64
CA ASP A 152 -1.63 -12.67 15.62
C ASP A 152 -1.70 -12.04 14.24
N ASN A 153 -2.21 -10.83 14.13
CA ASN A 153 -2.23 -10.07 12.89
C ASN A 153 -0.81 -9.71 12.44
N LEU A 154 0.04 -9.26 13.36
CA LEU A 154 1.43 -8.95 13.08
C LEU A 154 2.24 -10.22 12.75
N TRP A 155 2.02 -11.32 13.47
CA TRP A 155 2.61 -12.64 13.22
C TRP A 155 2.23 -13.16 11.82
N ARG A 156 0.97 -13.07 11.44
CA ARG A 156 0.49 -13.44 10.11
C ARG A 156 1.15 -12.60 9.02
N THR A 157 1.21 -11.28 9.22
CA THR A 157 1.91 -10.34 8.32
C THR A 157 3.37 -10.74 8.18
N HIS A 158 4.08 -10.97 9.29
CA HIS A 158 5.48 -11.39 9.29
C HIS A 158 5.68 -12.68 8.49
N ASN A 159 4.86 -13.70 8.73
CA ASN A 159 4.99 -14.99 8.03
C ASN A 159 4.75 -14.85 6.52
N THR A 160 3.72 -14.10 6.13
CA THR A 160 3.39 -13.88 4.72
C THR A 160 4.50 -13.15 4.00
N ILE A 161 4.98 -12.04 4.57
CA ILE A 161 6.04 -11.22 3.97
C ILE A 161 7.37 -11.98 3.94
N SER A 162 7.78 -12.59 5.05
CA SER A 162 9.04 -13.34 5.13
C SER A 162 9.03 -14.56 4.22
N GLY A 163 7.91 -15.26 4.11
CA GLY A 163 7.73 -16.38 3.19
C GLY A 163 7.86 -15.93 1.73
N THR A 164 7.20 -14.82 1.38
CA THR A 164 7.27 -14.23 0.04
C THR A 164 8.70 -13.75 -0.29
N LYS A 165 9.34 -13.02 0.63
CA LYS A 165 10.73 -12.57 0.48
C LYS A 165 11.68 -13.73 0.22
N ARG A 166 11.63 -14.79 1.04
CA ARG A 166 12.46 -15.99 0.86
C ARG A 166 12.22 -16.67 -0.48
N LEU A 167 10.96 -16.78 -0.92
CA LEU A 167 10.63 -17.34 -2.23
C LEU A 167 11.22 -16.53 -3.38
N LEU A 168 11.16 -15.20 -3.32
CA LEU A 168 11.74 -14.31 -4.32
C LEU A 168 13.26 -14.44 -4.34
N GLU A 169 13.91 -14.36 -3.19
CA GLU A 169 15.36 -14.46 -3.03
C GLU A 169 15.90 -15.81 -3.48
N SER A 170 15.20 -16.91 -3.21
CA SER A 170 15.56 -18.26 -3.69
C SER A 170 15.55 -18.37 -5.22
N ARG A 171 14.85 -17.46 -5.90
CA ARG A 171 14.81 -17.32 -7.36
C ARG A 171 15.77 -16.25 -7.88
N GLY A 172 16.60 -15.69 -7.02
CA GLY A 172 17.54 -14.62 -7.36
C GLY A 172 16.85 -13.29 -7.68
N ILE A 173 15.69 -13.02 -7.09
CA ILE A 173 14.98 -11.74 -7.18
C ILE A 173 15.21 -11.00 -5.87
N LYS A 174 15.78 -9.80 -5.91
CA LYS A 174 15.93 -8.97 -4.72
C LYS A 174 14.56 -8.55 -4.20
N CYS A 175 14.41 -8.46 -2.87
CA CYS A 175 13.17 -8.02 -2.25
C CYS A 175 13.44 -6.95 -1.20
N LEU A 176 12.85 -5.77 -1.39
CA LEU A 176 12.91 -4.64 -0.47
C LEU A 176 11.55 -4.48 0.22
N ILE A 177 11.55 -4.41 1.53
CA ILE A 177 10.35 -4.16 2.33
C ILE A 177 10.36 -2.71 2.80
N VAL A 178 9.24 -2.03 2.57
CA VAL A 178 8.98 -0.66 3.04
C VAL A 178 7.64 -0.63 3.79
N ASP A 179 7.40 0.36 4.63
CA ASP A 179 6.15 0.49 5.38
C ASP A 179 5.42 1.79 5.00
N SER A 180 4.12 1.72 4.83
CA SER A 180 3.26 2.89 4.72
C SER A 180 3.16 3.71 6.02
N GLY A 181 3.72 3.21 7.11
CA GLY A 181 3.54 3.66 8.49
C GLY A 181 2.42 2.92 9.22
N MET A 182 1.52 2.28 8.49
CA MET A 182 0.36 1.62 9.10
C MET A 182 0.74 0.34 9.84
N CYS A 183 1.81 -0.36 9.44
CA CYS A 183 2.29 -1.53 10.14
C CYS A 183 2.97 -1.12 11.45
N ALA A 184 3.82 -0.09 11.41
CA ALA A 184 4.50 0.45 12.58
C ALA A 184 3.49 0.97 13.62
N PHE A 185 2.45 1.71 13.21
CA PHE A 185 1.41 2.21 14.13
C PHE A 185 0.57 1.10 14.80
N SER A 186 0.59 -0.11 14.24
CA SER A 186 -0.09 -1.27 14.83
C SER A 186 0.78 -2.03 15.81
N VAL A 187 2.05 -1.62 15.98
CA VAL A 187 2.98 -2.22 16.95
C VAL A 187 2.78 -1.56 18.30
N ASP A 188 2.44 -2.36 19.30
CA ASP A 188 2.44 -1.91 20.71
C ASP A 188 3.89 -1.93 21.23
N ASP A 189 4.50 -0.77 21.29
CA ASP A 189 5.92 -0.60 21.73
C ASP A 189 6.13 -0.95 23.20
N THR A 190 5.07 -1.05 23.99
CA THR A 190 5.15 -1.60 25.37
C THR A 190 5.31 -3.13 25.35
N LYS A 191 5.00 -3.81 24.25
CA LYS A 191 5.14 -5.25 24.07
C LYS A 191 6.39 -5.59 23.27
N LYS A 192 7.45 -5.99 23.99
CA LYS A 192 8.74 -6.37 23.41
C LYS A 192 8.61 -7.33 22.21
N ARG A 193 7.70 -8.32 22.29
CA ARG A 193 7.50 -9.33 21.23
C ARG A 193 6.98 -8.73 19.93
N ASP A 194 6.08 -7.74 20.00
CA ASP A 194 5.50 -7.08 18.83
C ASP A 194 6.56 -6.26 18.11
N LEU A 195 7.36 -5.54 18.88
CA LEU A 195 8.50 -4.77 18.36
C LEU A 195 9.55 -5.67 17.71
N GLU A 196 9.85 -6.83 18.30
CA GLU A 196 10.79 -7.79 17.72
C GLU A 196 10.25 -8.38 16.40
N LEU A 197 8.96 -8.74 16.30
CA LEU A 197 8.36 -9.20 15.04
C LEU A 197 8.44 -8.12 13.95
N TYR A 198 8.16 -6.87 14.28
CA TYR A 198 8.27 -5.77 13.32
C TYR A 198 9.72 -5.59 12.84
N LYS A 199 10.70 -5.65 13.75
CA LYS A 199 12.13 -5.59 13.39
C LYS A 199 12.55 -6.71 12.45
N LEU A 200 11.99 -7.91 12.59
CA LEU A 200 12.28 -9.05 11.73
C LEU A 200 11.76 -8.87 10.28
N LEU A 201 10.84 -7.94 10.03
CA LEU A 201 10.39 -7.59 8.68
C LEU A 201 11.49 -6.87 7.88
N ASP A 202 12.52 -6.36 8.54
CA ASP A 202 13.66 -5.68 7.91
C ASP A 202 13.21 -4.50 7.01
N VAL A 203 12.30 -3.68 7.55
CA VAL A 203 11.75 -2.50 6.87
C VAL A 203 12.87 -1.48 6.63
N LYS A 204 13.07 -1.06 5.39
CA LYS A 204 14.14 -0.15 4.99
C LYS A 204 13.73 1.32 5.00
N VAL A 205 12.49 1.60 4.66
CA VAL A 205 11.92 2.96 4.66
C VAL A 205 10.52 2.91 5.24
N ASN A 206 10.22 3.80 6.18
CA ASN A 206 8.90 3.97 6.76
C ASN A 206 8.32 5.30 6.30
N PHE A 207 7.23 5.27 5.54
CA PHE A 207 6.57 6.48 5.03
C PHE A 207 5.93 7.29 6.17
N GLY A 208 5.47 6.61 7.23
CA GLY A 208 4.92 7.28 8.41
C GLY A 208 5.93 8.19 9.08
N ASP A 209 7.18 7.73 9.23
CA ASP A 209 8.26 8.52 9.82
C ASP A 209 8.58 9.76 8.97
N LEU A 210 8.60 9.62 7.64
CA LEU A 210 8.80 10.75 6.73
C LEU A 210 7.65 11.78 6.81
N LEU A 211 6.40 11.32 6.98
CA LEU A 211 5.26 12.21 7.19
C LEU A 211 5.39 13.01 8.50
N ILE A 212 5.97 12.42 9.53
CA ILE A 212 6.24 13.10 10.82
C ILE A 212 7.40 14.08 10.68
N GLU A 213 8.48 13.67 10.03
CA GLU A 213 9.67 14.49 9.80
C GLU A 213 9.33 15.77 8.99
N HIS A 214 8.46 15.63 8.02
CA HIS A 214 8.06 16.73 7.13
C HIS A 214 6.73 17.41 7.52
N LYS A 215 6.30 17.31 8.79
CA LYS A 215 5.00 17.78 9.27
C LYS A 215 4.69 19.27 8.99
N ASP A 216 5.71 20.09 8.83
CA ASP A 216 5.56 21.53 8.55
C ASP A 216 5.20 21.82 7.07
N LYS A 217 5.16 20.79 6.21
CA LYS A 217 4.77 20.86 4.82
C LYS A 217 3.33 20.38 4.64
N HIS A 218 2.73 20.70 3.51
CA HIS A 218 1.46 20.07 3.11
C HIS A 218 1.73 18.59 2.77
N THR A 219 1.63 17.71 3.77
CA THR A 219 2.03 16.29 3.66
C THR A 219 0.87 15.37 3.36
N ARG A 220 -0.36 15.78 3.64
CA ARG A 220 -1.56 14.94 3.51
C ARG A 220 -2.68 15.63 2.76
N LEU A 221 -3.37 14.86 1.95
CA LEU A 221 -4.61 15.19 1.24
C LEU A 221 -5.82 15.09 2.19
N PRO A 222 -7.02 15.57 1.80
CA PRO A 222 -8.22 15.53 2.63
C PRO A 222 -8.56 14.16 3.22
N GLY A 223 -8.36 13.07 2.49
CA GLY A 223 -8.54 11.69 2.99
C GLY A 223 -7.34 11.12 3.73
N SER A 224 -6.41 11.98 4.14
CA SER A 224 -5.19 11.61 4.88
C SER A 224 -4.15 10.80 4.08
N HIS A 225 -4.32 10.64 2.77
CA HIS A 225 -3.28 10.09 1.91
C HIS A 225 -2.15 11.10 1.69
N PRO A 226 -0.92 10.61 1.39
CA PRO A 226 0.21 11.50 1.13
C PRO A 226 -0.01 12.37 -0.11
N THR A 227 0.53 13.59 -0.10
CA THR A 227 0.60 14.45 -1.28
C THR A 227 1.63 13.94 -2.29
N GLU A 228 1.57 14.41 -3.54
CA GLU A 228 2.55 14.06 -4.56
C GLU A 228 3.99 14.40 -4.13
N GLN A 229 4.21 15.53 -3.48
CA GLN A 229 5.50 15.90 -2.92
C GLN A 229 6.04 14.85 -1.92
N MET A 230 5.18 14.28 -1.11
CA MET A 230 5.58 13.22 -0.17
C MET A 230 5.92 11.92 -0.90
N HIS A 231 5.25 11.61 -2.01
CA HIS A 231 5.61 10.50 -2.88
C HIS A 231 6.99 10.68 -3.53
N GLU A 232 7.35 11.89 -3.93
CA GLU A 232 8.70 12.20 -4.43
C GLU A 232 9.78 12.02 -3.35
N ILE A 233 9.51 12.50 -2.13
CA ILE A 233 10.43 12.32 -0.99
C ILE A 233 10.63 10.83 -0.70
N PHE A 234 9.54 10.08 -0.62
CA PHE A 234 9.60 8.65 -0.36
C PHE A 234 10.36 7.89 -1.45
N ALA A 235 10.13 8.21 -2.72
CA ALA A 235 10.86 7.61 -3.84
C ALA A 235 12.38 7.82 -3.72
N LYS A 236 12.81 9.01 -3.30
CA LYS A 236 14.23 9.32 -3.07
C LYS A 236 14.83 8.49 -1.93
N GLU A 237 14.09 8.28 -0.84
CA GLU A 237 14.57 7.43 0.27
C GLU A 237 14.63 5.95 -0.14
N VAL A 238 13.64 5.46 -0.88
CA VAL A 238 13.67 4.11 -1.46
C VAL A 238 14.87 3.94 -2.40
N TYR A 239 15.10 4.92 -3.29
CA TYR A 239 16.26 4.91 -4.21
C TYR A 239 17.60 4.77 -3.48
N LYS A 240 17.81 5.52 -2.38
CA LYS A 240 19.00 5.40 -1.55
C LYS A 240 19.23 3.99 -0.98
N CYS A 241 18.15 3.27 -0.67
CA CYS A 241 18.24 1.89 -0.16
C CYS A 241 18.55 0.86 -1.24
N MET A 242 18.47 1.24 -2.53
CA MET A 242 18.72 0.34 -3.67
C MET A 242 20.18 0.41 -4.13
N MET A 243 20.88 1.53 -3.85
CA MET A 243 22.29 1.77 -4.18
C MET A 243 23.21 1.15 -3.15
#